data_15d9d5c83f5794089cdac09008d3fde8
#
_entry.id   15d9d5c83f5794089cdac09008d3fde8
#
_cell.length_a   1.000
_cell.length_b   1.000
_cell.length_c   1.000
_cell.angle_alpha   90.00
_cell.angle_beta   90.00
_cell.angle_gamma   90.00
#
_symmetry.space_group_name_H-M   'P 1'
#
loop_
_entity.id
_entity.type
_entity.pdbx_description
1 polymer ?
#
loop_
_entity_poly.entity_id
_entity_poly.type
_entity_poly.pdbx_seq_one_letter_code
_entity_poly.pdbx_strand_id
1 'polypeptide(L)'
;MRKIIFLIQIFLFLLVKPVYGEKVEKIIVSGNERISTETIIIFGEINLNEDLNENKLNIILKKLYETNFFEDVKVNLTNNTLNILVSENPIIQSIEIKGIKAKKLSEPILESLNLKKNNSFTEFVAKKDRNLILNILKNSGFYFAEVKLKKIENSNKSVSLIYEIELGERAKIKKIKFIGD
;
A
#
# COMPACT_ATOMS: atom_id res chain seq x y z
N MET A 1 -15.50 -56.60 9.67
CA MET A 1 -14.73 -55.48 9.03
C MET A 1 -15.65 -54.39 8.46
N ARG A 2 -16.64 -54.64 7.60
CA ARG A 2 -17.54 -53.58 7.03
C ARG A 2 -18.28 -52.76 8.09
N LYS A 3 -18.75 -53.31 9.21
CA LYS A 3 -19.42 -52.56 10.29
C LYS A 3 -18.48 -51.62 11.05
N ILE A 4 -17.22 -52.01 11.22
CA ILE A 4 -16.19 -51.15 11.86
C ILE A 4 -15.82 -49.95 10.98
N ILE A 5 -15.72 -50.19 9.67
CA ILE A 5 -15.42 -49.09 8.69
C ILE A 5 -16.59 -48.10 8.69
N PHE A 6 -17.83 -48.56 8.75
CA PHE A 6 -19.01 -47.69 8.79
C PHE A 6 -19.09 -46.88 10.09
N LEU A 7 -18.72 -47.46 11.23
CA LEU A 7 -18.60 -46.74 12.51
C LEU A 7 -17.50 -45.70 12.51
N ILE A 8 -16.35 -45.99 11.89
CA ILE A 8 -15.25 -45.02 11.73
C ILE A 8 -15.67 -43.86 10.82
N GLN A 9 -16.39 -44.11 9.73
CA GLN A 9 -16.90 -43.03 8.86
C GLN A 9 -17.92 -42.15 9.57
N ILE A 10 -18.82 -42.70 10.37
CA ILE A 10 -19.78 -41.93 11.18
C ILE A 10 -19.02 -41.08 12.22
N PHE A 11 -18.02 -41.67 12.89
CA PHE A 11 -17.20 -40.95 13.86
C PHE A 11 -16.39 -39.82 13.23
N LEU A 12 -15.85 -40.02 12.02
CA LEU A 12 -15.12 -38.96 11.27
C LEU A 12 -16.07 -37.80 10.88
N PHE A 13 -17.31 -38.10 10.52
CA PHE A 13 -18.32 -37.09 10.16
C PHE A 13 -18.79 -36.27 11.37
N LEU A 14 -18.75 -36.82 12.57
CA LEU A 14 -19.07 -36.13 13.83
C LEU A 14 -17.94 -35.18 14.30
N LEU A 15 -16.71 -35.31 13.77
CA LEU A 15 -15.59 -34.45 14.11
C LEU A 15 -15.52 -33.17 13.27
N VAL A 16 -16.27 -33.09 12.17
CA VAL A 16 -16.34 -31.88 11.34
C VAL A 16 -17.25 -30.86 12.06
N LYS A 17 -16.66 -30.00 12.87
CA LYS A 17 -17.40 -28.85 13.41
C LYS A 17 -17.58 -27.83 12.26
N PRO A 18 -18.84 -27.47 11.94
CA PRO A 18 -19.04 -26.36 11.00
C PRO A 18 -18.42 -25.10 11.60
N VAL A 19 -17.54 -24.44 10.84
CA VAL A 19 -17.01 -23.12 11.17
C VAL A 19 -18.13 -22.12 10.90
N TYR A 20 -18.92 -21.81 11.92
CA TYR A 20 -19.90 -20.72 11.83
C TYR A 20 -19.15 -19.40 11.91
N GLY A 21 -19.47 -18.46 11.01
CA GLY A 21 -19.07 -17.07 11.16
C GLY A 21 -19.77 -16.49 12.41
N GLU A 22 -19.11 -15.58 13.09
CA GLU A 22 -19.70 -14.79 14.18
C GLU A 22 -20.41 -13.58 13.59
N LYS A 23 -21.63 -13.30 14.06
CA LYS A 23 -22.46 -12.21 13.55
C LYS A 23 -21.99 -10.86 14.09
N VAL A 24 -21.87 -9.85 13.24
CA VAL A 24 -21.52 -8.48 13.64
C VAL A 24 -22.73 -7.72 14.13
N GLU A 25 -22.78 -7.45 15.42
CA GLU A 25 -23.85 -6.63 16.04
C GLU A 25 -23.38 -5.19 16.32
N LYS A 26 -22.07 -5.02 16.50
CA LYS A 26 -21.45 -3.74 16.79
C LYS A 26 -20.14 -3.57 16.04
N ILE A 27 -19.84 -2.35 15.61
CA ILE A 27 -18.56 -1.97 15.01
C ILE A 27 -17.93 -0.88 15.86
N ILE A 28 -16.67 -1.07 16.23
CA ILE A 28 -15.86 -0.09 16.96
C ILE A 28 -14.62 0.19 16.12
N VAL A 29 -14.42 1.45 15.73
CA VAL A 29 -13.22 1.92 15.06
C VAL A 29 -12.44 2.80 16.01
N SER A 30 -11.12 2.64 16.05
CA SER A 30 -10.21 3.42 16.89
C SER A 30 -8.90 3.72 16.15
N GLY A 31 -8.20 4.79 16.60
CA GLY A 31 -6.94 5.23 16.00
C GLY A 31 -7.10 6.08 14.75
N ASN A 32 -8.33 6.25 14.25
CA ASN A 32 -8.63 7.17 13.16
C ASN A 32 -8.67 8.62 13.69
N GLU A 33 -8.13 9.55 12.92
CA GLU A 33 -8.04 10.96 13.25
C GLU A 33 -8.67 11.86 12.19
N ARG A 34 -8.34 11.64 10.93
CA ARG A 34 -8.80 12.41 9.77
C ARG A 34 -9.92 11.70 9.01
N ILE A 35 -9.90 10.37 9.03
CA ILE A 35 -10.85 9.54 8.30
C ILE A 35 -11.96 9.14 9.26
N SER A 36 -13.20 9.47 8.91
CA SER A 36 -14.33 9.17 9.79
C SER A 36 -14.59 7.65 9.91
N THR A 37 -15.18 7.24 11.01
CA THR A 37 -15.60 5.86 11.23
C THR A 37 -16.48 5.34 10.09
N GLU A 38 -17.43 6.15 9.63
CA GLU A 38 -18.34 5.80 8.54
C GLU A 38 -17.59 5.55 7.23
N THR A 39 -16.58 6.38 6.95
CA THR A 39 -15.73 6.20 5.76
C THR A 39 -14.95 4.89 5.82
N ILE A 40 -14.41 4.53 6.99
CA ILE A 40 -13.70 3.27 7.19
C ILE A 40 -14.64 2.06 6.99
N ILE A 41 -15.86 2.14 7.52
CA ILE A 41 -16.89 1.12 7.35
C ILE A 41 -17.24 0.94 5.86
N ILE A 42 -17.39 2.05 5.12
CA ILE A 42 -17.68 2.02 3.67
C ILE A 42 -16.52 1.40 2.90
N PHE A 43 -15.27 1.79 3.17
CA PHE A 43 -14.10 1.24 2.49
C PHE A 43 -13.89 -0.25 2.77
N GLY A 44 -14.18 -0.68 3.99
CA GLY A 44 -14.15 -2.10 4.35
C GLY A 44 -15.33 -2.91 3.80
N GLU A 45 -16.34 -2.25 3.23
CA GLU A 45 -17.63 -2.84 2.83
C GLU A 45 -18.26 -3.66 3.97
N ILE A 46 -18.26 -3.08 5.18
CA ILE A 46 -18.66 -3.75 6.40
C ILE A 46 -20.15 -3.50 6.65
N ASN A 47 -20.90 -4.57 6.88
CA ASN A 47 -22.32 -4.49 7.17
C ASN A 47 -22.64 -5.04 8.56
N LEU A 48 -23.54 -4.38 9.27
CA LEU A 48 -24.13 -4.92 10.49
C LEU A 48 -24.97 -6.14 10.16
N ASN A 49 -25.03 -7.07 11.11
CA ASN A 49 -25.77 -8.35 10.99
C ASN A 49 -25.21 -9.33 9.94
N GLU A 50 -24.02 -9.07 9.40
CA GLU A 50 -23.32 -10.00 8.52
C GLU A 50 -22.54 -11.04 9.34
N ASP A 51 -22.53 -12.30 8.88
CA ASP A 51 -21.70 -13.36 9.45
C ASP A 51 -20.26 -13.21 8.89
N LEU A 52 -19.30 -12.91 9.75
CA LEU A 52 -17.91 -12.82 9.43
C LEU A 52 -17.14 -14.06 9.86
N ASN A 53 -16.34 -14.58 8.95
CA ASN A 53 -15.32 -15.60 9.19
C ASN A 53 -13.93 -15.01 8.92
N GLU A 54 -12.87 -15.77 9.17
CA GLU A 54 -11.49 -15.33 8.93
C GLU A 54 -11.25 -14.82 7.50
N ASN A 55 -11.84 -15.47 6.49
CA ASN A 55 -11.69 -15.04 5.10
C ASN A 55 -12.28 -13.65 4.87
N LYS A 56 -13.47 -13.39 5.42
CA LYS A 56 -14.10 -12.06 5.31
C LYS A 56 -13.34 -10.99 6.09
N LEU A 57 -12.81 -11.31 7.28
CA LEU A 57 -11.94 -10.39 8.04
C LEU A 57 -10.68 -10.03 7.22
N ASN A 58 -10.07 -11.01 6.56
CA ASN A 58 -8.92 -10.78 5.68
C ASN A 58 -9.28 -9.93 4.45
N ILE A 59 -10.48 -10.06 3.91
CA ILE A 59 -10.97 -9.23 2.81
C ILE A 59 -11.14 -7.78 3.28
N ILE A 60 -11.76 -7.55 4.44
CA ILE A 60 -11.88 -6.22 5.05
C ILE A 60 -10.51 -5.59 5.23
N LEU A 61 -9.58 -6.32 5.84
CA LEU A 61 -8.20 -5.89 6.05
C LEU A 61 -7.53 -5.46 4.74
N LYS A 62 -7.64 -6.31 3.71
CA LYS A 62 -7.08 -6.04 2.39
C LYS A 62 -7.66 -4.78 1.76
N LYS A 63 -8.99 -4.62 1.79
CA LYS A 63 -9.67 -3.43 1.25
C LYS A 63 -9.21 -2.15 1.93
N LEU A 64 -9.08 -2.15 3.26
CA LEU A 64 -8.58 -1.00 3.99
C LEU A 64 -7.15 -0.65 3.62
N TYR A 65 -6.23 -1.63 3.48
CA TYR A 65 -4.86 -1.39 3.02
C TYR A 65 -4.81 -0.89 1.57
N GLU A 66 -5.67 -1.36 0.68
CA GLU A 66 -5.71 -0.95 -0.73
C GLU A 66 -6.07 0.53 -0.91
N THR A 67 -6.69 1.17 0.09
CA THR A 67 -6.95 2.62 0.07
C THR A 67 -5.70 3.47 0.15
N ASN A 68 -4.59 2.93 0.64
CA ASN A 68 -3.36 3.62 1.01
C ASN A 68 -3.53 4.70 2.10
N PHE A 69 -4.65 4.75 2.78
CA PHE A 69 -4.87 5.70 3.87
C PHE A 69 -4.24 5.26 5.19
N PHE A 70 -3.97 3.97 5.35
CA PHE A 70 -3.54 3.38 6.60
C PHE A 70 -2.13 2.77 6.49
N GLU A 71 -1.31 3.05 7.49
CA GLU A 71 0.00 2.44 7.70
C GLU A 71 -0.15 1.07 8.37
N ASP A 72 -1.06 0.98 9.35
CA ASP A 72 -1.39 -0.27 10.04
C ASP A 72 -2.90 -0.40 10.21
N VAL A 73 -3.41 -1.62 10.07
CA VAL A 73 -4.81 -1.98 10.28
C VAL A 73 -4.88 -3.31 10.99
N LYS A 74 -5.61 -3.34 12.10
CA LYS A 74 -5.92 -4.58 12.83
C LYS A 74 -7.42 -4.74 12.89
N VAL A 75 -7.89 -5.93 12.50
CA VAL A 75 -9.32 -6.27 12.48
C VAL A 75 -9.51 -7.54 13.29
N ASN A 76 -10.38 -7.49 14.28
CA ASN A 76 -10.78 -8.68 15.03
C ASN A 76 -12.27 -8.65 15.36
N LEU A 77 -12.88 -9.82 15.46
CA LEU A 77 -14.26 -10.01 15.87
C LEU A 77 -14.28 -10.74 17.22
N THR A 78 -14.90 -10.16 18.21
CA THR A 78 -14.99 -10.72 19.56
C THR A 78 -16.34 -10.37 20.17
N ASN A 79 -17.08 -11.38 20.64
CA ASN A 79 -18.41 -11.19 21.22
C ASN A 79 -19.34 -10.33 20.35
N ASN A 80 -19.48 -10.69 19.08
CA ASN A 80 -20.30 -10.01 18.07
C ASN A 80 -19.89 -8.53 17.81
N THR A 81 -18.74 -8.11 18.34
CA THR A 81 -18.20 -6.78 18.12
C THR A 81 -16.99 -6.83 17.20
N LEU A 82 -17.11 -6.20 16.02
CA LEU A 82 -16.00 -6.00 15.11
C LEU A 82 -15.17 -4.80 15.56
N ASN A 83 -13.95 -5.06 16.01
CA ASN A 83 -12.99 -4.05 16.41
C ASN A 83 -11.99 -3.79 15.26
N ILE A 84 -11.88 -2.54 14.87
CA ILE A 84 -10.96 -2.07 13.83
C ILE A 84 -10.05 -1.02 14.46
N LEU A 85 -8.77 -1.33 14.57
CA LEU A 85 -7.75 -0.39 15.00
C LEU A 85 -6.94 0.02 13.77
N VAL A 86 -6.84 1.32 13.53
CA VAL A 86 -6.08 1.87 12.39
C VAL A 86 -4.99 2.84 12.85
N SER A 87 -3.93 2.92 12.05
CA SER A 87 -2.94 3.99 12.09
C SER A 87 -2.91 4.64 10.71
N GLU A 88 -3.15 5.95 10.64
CA GLU A 88 -3.24 6.64 9.36
C GLU A 88 -1.86 6.99 8.81
N ASN A 89 -1.68 6.81 7.50
CA ASN A 89 -0.52 7.29 6.77
C ASN A 89 -0.41 8.82 6.84
N PRO A 90 0.79 9.41 6.95
CA PRO A 90 0.96 10.86 6.93
C PRO A 90 0.57 11.45 5.56
N ILE A 91 0.11 12.70 5.57
CA ILE A 91 -0.22 13.44 4.34
C ILE A 91 1.04 14.09 3.76
N ILE A 92 1.19 14.04 2.45
CA ILE A 92 2.26 14.71 1.74
C ILE A 92 1.97 16.22 1.67
N GLN A 93 2.78 17.02 2.33
CA GLN A 93 2.68 18.48 2.32
C GLN A 93 3.35 19.08 1.08
N SER A 94 4.51 18.56 0.70
CA SER A 94 5.26 18.99 -0.47
C SER A 94 6.10 17.87 -1.06
N ILE A 95 6.37 17.96 -2.36
CA ILE A 95 7.31 17.10 -3.07
C ILE A 95 8.26 18.00 -3.85
N GLU A 96 9.56 17.78 -3.67
CA GLU A 96 10.62 18.52 -4.36
C GLU A 96 11.57 17.56 -5.06
N ILE A 97 12.12 18.02 -6.20
CA ILE A 97 13.21 17.35 -6.90
C ILE A 97 14.45 18.26 -6.78
N LYS A 98 15.53 17.71 -6.24
CA LYS A 98 16.84 18.38 -6.15
C LYS A 98 17.88 17.67 -6.99
N GLY A 99 18.90 18.42 -7.44
CA GLY A 99 20.01 17.89 -8.27
C GLY A 99 19.80 18.03 -9.77
N ILE A 100 18.60 18.37 -10.25
CA ILE A 100 18.31 18.66 -11.66
C ILE A 100 18.05 20.14 -11.84
N LYS A 101 18.96 20.86 -12.56
CA LYS A 101 18.80 22.28 -12.85
C LYS A 101 17.87 22.56 -14.03
N ALA A 102 17.78 21.63 -14.98
CA ALA A 102 17.00 21.80 -16.20
C ALA A 102 15.52 21.53 -15.94
N LYS A 103 14.68 22.57 -15.92
CA LYS A 103 13.22 22.46 -15.73
C LYS A 103 12.57 21.50 -16.74
N LYS A 104 13.00 21.51 -18.00
CA LYS A 104 12.51 20.58 -19.04
C LYS A 104 12.68 19.09 -18.69
N LEU A 105 13.55 18.75 -17.71
CA LEU A 105 13.72 17.38 -17.23
C LEU A 105 13.04 17.17 -15.88
N SER A 106 13.12 18.14 -14.97
CA SER A 106 12.56 17.99 -13.61
C SER A 106 11.03 18.10 -13.57
N GLU A 107 10.42 18.99 -14.36
CA GLU A 107 8.95 19.16 -14.38
C GLU A 107 8.21 17.91 -14.84
N PRO A 108 8.56 17.27 -15.98
CA PRO A 108 7.91 16.01 -16.39
C PRO A 108 8.11 14.86 -15.39
N ILE A 109 9.25 14.81 -14.71
CA ILE A 109 9.49 13.83 -13.64
C ILE A 109 8.49 14.09 -12.50
N LEU A 110 8.39 15.32 -12.01
CA LEU A 110 7.49 15.68 -10.91
C LEU A 110 6.03 15.39 -11.26
N GLU A 111 5.61 15.66 -12.49
CA GLU A 111 4.27 15.38 -12.99
C GLU A 111 3.97 13.89 -13.10
N SER A 112 4.96 13.07 -13.40
CA SER A 112 4.81 11.62 -13.58
C SER A 112 4.76 10.83 -12.28
N LEU A 113 5.15 11.41 -11.13
CA LEU A 113 5.11 10.72 -9.84
C LEU A 113 3.70 10.24 -9.49
N ASN A 114 3.59 9.08 -8.85
CA ASN A 114 2.33 8.60 -8.29
C ASN A 114 1.98 9.31 -6.98
N LEU A 115 2.98 9.60 -6.15
CA LEU A 115 2.80 10.43 -4.97
C LEU A 115 2.49 11.89 -5.38
N LYS A 116 1.49 12.47 -4.75
CA LYS A 116 1.06 13.86 -4.99
C LYS A 116 0.89 14.59 -3.67
N LYS A 117 1.03 15.91 -3.70
CA LYS A 117 0.65 16.76 -2.56
C LYS A 117 -0.80 16.48 -2.15
N ASN A 118 -1.07 16.48 -0.86
CA ASN A 118 -2.34 16.18 -0.19
C ASN A 118 -2.79 14.71 -0.25
N ASN A 119 -2.02 13.81 -0.88
CA ASN A 119 -2.28 12.38 -0.80
C ASN A 119 -1.56 11.75 0.40
N SER A 120 -1.98 10.57 0.79
CA SER A 120 -1.28 9.78 1.81
C SER A 120 0.08 9.31 1.28
N PHE A 121 1.09 9.33 2.14
CA PHE A 121 2.40 8.80 1.85
C PHE A 121 2.46 7.31 2.16
N THR A 122 2.98 6.51 1.25
CA THR A 122 3.35 5.11 1.50
C THR A 122 4.75 4.82 0.96
N GLU A 123 5.55 4.08 1.71
CA GLU A 123 6.91 3.66 1.29
C GLU A 123 6.87 2.85 0.00
N PHE A 124 5.82 2.06 -0.20
CA PHE A 124 5.65 1.25 -1.41
C PHE A 124 5.52 2.10 -2.68
N VAL A 125 4.68 3.15 -2.62
CA VAL A 125 4.50 4.06 -3.76
C VAL A 125 5.74 4.91 -3.96
N ALA A 126 6.41 5.35 -2.89
CA ALA A 126 7.67 6.07 -2.94
C ALA A 126 8.77 5.26 -3.65
N LYS A 127 8.86 3.96 -3.38
CA LYS A 127 9.78 3.05 -4.07
C LYS A 127 9.46 2.92 -5.57
N LYS A 128 8.18 2.86 -5.94
CA LYS A 128 7.74 2.86 -7.34
C LYS A 128 8.15 4.17 -8.04
N ASP A 129 7.93 5.31 -7.38
CA ASP A 129 8.30 6.61 -7.92
C ASP A 129 9.81 6.76 -8.10
N ARG A 130 10.61 6.30 -7.14
CA ARG A 130 12.06 6.25 -7.31
C ARG A 130 12.48 5.47 -8.55
N ASN A 131 11.90 4.30 -8.78
CA ASN A 131 12.20 3.47 -9.94
C ASN A 131 11.73 4.14 -11.26
N LEU A 132 10.58 4.81 -11.22
CA LEU A 132 10.07 5.60 -12.34
C LEU A 132 11.04 6.73 -12.71
N ILE A 133 11.53 7.49 -11.72
CA ILE A 133 12.54 8.55 -11.93
C ILE A 133 13.79 7.96 -12.57
N LEU A 134 14.33 6.87 -12.03
CA LEU A 134 15.52 6.21 -12.59
C LEU A 134 15.31 5.79 -14.05
N ASN A 135 14.14 5.28 -14.41
CA ASN A 135 13.82 4.90 -15.80
C ASN A 135 13.75 6.12 -16.73
N ILE A 136 13.14 7.23 -16.28
CA ILE A 136 13.07 8.46 -17.06
C ILE A 136 14.49 9.02 -17.30
N LEU A 137 15.33 9.02 -16.26
CA LEU A 137 16.71 9.49 -16.37
C LEU A 137 17.54 8.61 -17.31
N LYS A 138 17.40 7.29 -17.24
CA LYS A 138 18.02 6.33 -18.16
C LYS A 138 17.64 6.63 -19.62
N ASN A 139 16.35 6.78 -19.88
CA ASN A 139 15.84 7.09 -21.22
C ASN A 139 16.33 8.45 -21.73
N SER A 140 16.68 9.36 -20.82
CA SER A 140 17.29 10.66 -21.12
C SER A 140 18.82 10.59 -21.27
N GLY A 141 19.41 9.39 -21.16
CA GLY A 141 20.84 9.13 -21.34
C GLY A 141 21.68 9.19 -20.04
N PHE A 142 21.06 9.33 -18.88
CA PHE A 142 21.73 9.34 -17.56
C PHE A 142 21.70 7.94 -16.93
N TYR A 143 22.52 7.02 -17.43
CA TYR A 143 22.51 5.62 -17.03
C TYR A 143 23.06 5.37 -15.61
N PHE A 144 23.88 6.29 -15.10
CA PHE A 144 24.51 6.20 -13.78
C PHE A 144 23.85 7.12 -12.76
N ALA A 145 22.63 7.59 -13.06
CA ALA A 145 21.91 8.43 -12.12
C ALA A 145 21.55 7.67 -10.85
N GLU A 146 21.70 8.36 -9.71
CA GLU A 146 21.24 7.90 -8.40
C GLU A 146 20.08 8.77 -7.92
N VAL A 147 19.12 8.14 -7.25
CA VAL A 147 17.94 8.78 -6.69
C VAL A 147 17.79 8.37 -5.24
N LYS A 148 17.82 9.32 -4.33
CA LYS A 148 17.60 9.14 -2.90
C LYS A 148 16.33 9.90 -2.49
N LEU A 149 15.45 9.25 -1.72
CA LEU A 149 14.29 9.91 -1.12
C LEU A 149 14.64 10.35 0.29
N LYS A 150 14.47 11.62 0.58
CA LYS A 150 14.51 12.18 1.93
C LYS A 150 13.09 12.52 2.36
N LYS A 151 12.62 11.85 3.42
CA LYS A 151 11.34 12.11 4.09
C LYS A 151 11.59 13.01 5.30
N ILE A 152 10.92 14.13 5.38
CA ILE A 152 10.97 15.06 6.52
C ILE A 152 9.59 15.02 7.18
N GLU A 153 9.56 14.60 8.43
CA GLU A 153 8.33 14.59 9.23
C GLU A 153 8.05 15.98 9.80
N ASN A 154 6.81 16.44 9.65
CA ASN A 154 6.33 17.71 10.14
C ASN A 154 5.46 17.53 11.38
N SER A 155 5.26 18.59 12.16
CA SER A 155 4.54 18.55 13.45
C SER A 155 3.05 18.17 13.38
N ASN A 156 2.44 18.23 12.18
CA ASN A 156 1.00 18.00 11.96
C ASN A 156 0.72 16.63 11.30
N LYS A 157 1.52 15.60 11.58
CA LYS A 157 1.43 14.27 10.95
C LYS A 157 1.43 14.32 9.42
N SER A 158 2.18 15.28 8.87
CA SER A 158 2.45 15.35 7.44
C SER A 158 3.94 15.15 7.15
N VAL A 159 4.26 14.91 5.89
CA VAL A 159 5.62 14.73 5.43
C VAL A 159 5.92 15.62 4.24
N SER A 160 7.16 16.11 4.19
CA SER A 160 7.74 16.75 3.00
C SER A 160 8.73 15.78 2.37
N LEU A 161 8.61 15.56 1.08
CA LEU A 161 9.41 14.62 0.31
C LEU A 161 10.41 15.36 -0.57
N ILE A 162 11.67 14.93 -0.56
CA ILE A 162 12.71 15.46 -1.42
C ILE A 162 13.36 14.29 -2.16
N TYR A 163 13.22 14.24 -3.48
CA TYR A 163 13.98 13.34 -4.32
C TYR A 163 15.31 14.02 -4.67
N GLU A 164 16.38 13.58 -4.01
CA GLU A 164 17.74 14.02 -4.27
C GLU A 164 18.32 13.18 -5.41
N ILE A 165 18.67 13.83 -6.53
CA ILE A 165 19.11 13.18 -7.76
C ILE A 165 20.54 13.57 -8.08
N GLU A 166 21.39 12.56 -8.23
CA GLU A 166 22.73 12.71 -8.78
C GLU A 166 22.69 12.15 -10.21
N LEU A 167 22.80 13.02 -11.22
CA LEU A 167 22.64 12.61 -12.63
C LEU A 167 23.77 11.73 -13.14
N GLY A 168 25.01 11.94 -12.63
CA GLY A 168 26.20 11.35 -13.22
C GLY A 168 26.50 11.91 -14.63
N GLU A 169 27.41 11.24 -15.32
CA GLU A 169 27.74 11.60 -16.71
C GLU A 169 26.68 11.11 -17.69
N ARG A 170 26.36 11.95 -18.69
CA ARG A 170 25.48 11.56 -19.76
C ARG A 170 26.21 10.62 -20.73
N ALA A 171 25.59 9.47 -21.03
CA ALA A 171 26.14 8.52 -21.99
C ALA A 171 26.29 9.14 -23.40
N LYS A 172 27.44 8.90 -24.02
CA LYS A 172 27.75 9.33 -25.39
C LYS A 172 28.19 8.13 -26.20
N ILE A 173 27.71 8.03 -27.45
CA ILE A 173 28.21 7.03 -28.41
C ILE A 173 29.59 7.49 -28.87
N LYS A 174 30.64 6.73 -28.49
CA LYS A 174 32.01 7.05 -28.91
C LYS A 174 32.35 6.52 -30.32
N LYS A 175 31.77 5.38 -30.73
CA LYS A 175 32.08 4.75 -32.01
C LYS A 175 30.95 3.80 -32.41
N ILE A 176 30.56 3.82 -33.69
CA ILE A 176 29.66 2.85 -34.29
C ILE A 176 30.53 2.08 -35.29
N LYS A 177 30.58 0.74 -35.22
CA LYS A 177 31.19 -0.14 -36.22
C LYS A 177 30.07 -0.90 -36.92
N PHE A 178 30.04 -0.83 -38.23
CA PHE A 178 29.22 -1.71 -39.04
C PHE A 178 30.05 -2.93 -39.38
N ILE A 179 29.57 -4.12 -39.01
CA ILE A 179 30.18 -5.42 -39.36
C ILE A 179 29.13 -6.09 -40.24
N GLY A 180 29.48 -6.28 -41.51
CA GLY A 180 28.66 -6.98 -42.48
C GLY A 180 29.60 -7.66 -43.46
N ASP A 181 29.17 -8.80 -44.04
CA ASP A 181 29.83 -9.49 -45.12
C ASP A 181 29.65 -8.70 -46.43
#